data_db5c2a3727eaec8586a8135f7de0c829
#
_entry.id   db5c2a3727eaec8586a8135f7de0c829
#
_cell.length_a   1.000
_cell.length_b   1.000
_cell.length_c   1.000
_cell.angle_alpha   90.00
_cell.angle_beta   90.00
_cell.angle_gamma   90.00
#
_symmetry.space_group_name_H-M   'P 1'
#
loop_
_entity.id
_entity.type
_entity.pdbx_description
1 polymer ?
#
loop_
_entity_poly.entity_id
_entity_poly.type
_entity_poly.pdbx_seq_one_letter_code
_entity_poly.pdbx_strand_id
1 'polypeptide(L)'
;MKSVHLSASVLALAATAALPAFARDQIQVTGSSTVLPYATIVAEAFGENFDFPSPVVEGGGSGAGRKKLCEGVGETTVDIANSSSRISQSDIDLCAANGVGEIMEIRIGYDGIVFASAVAGADFALTPADVYNALAAKTVKDGALVDNAAAQWAEVNPALPAQD
;
A
#
# COMPACT_ATOMS: atom_id res chain seq x y z
N MET A 1 5.69 81.15 13.95
CA MET A 1 4.71 80.23 13.31
C MET A 1 5.39 78.90 13.21
N LYS A 2 5.03 77.93 14.08
CA LYS A 2 5.62 76.62 14.12
C LYS A 2 4.70 75.63 13.41
N SER A 3 5.16 75.09 12.31
CA SER A 3 4.46 74.00 11.55
C SER A 3 4.56 72.67 12.30
N VAL A 4 3.42 72.14 12.70
CA VAL A 4 3.30 70.82 13.28
C VAL A 4 3.11 69.83 12.12
N HIS A 5 4.13 69.01 11.88
CA HIS A 5 4.01 67.87 10.96
C HIS A 5 3.31 66.72 11.66
N LEU A 6 2.08 66.49 11.28
CA LEU A 6 1.29 65.31 11.72
C LEU A 6 1.74 64.09 10.89
N SER A 7 2.59 63.28 11.48
CA SER A 7 2.98 61.97 10.90
C SER A 7 1.83 61.01 11.09
N ALA A 8 1.04 60.76 10.07
CA ALA A 8 0.05 59.71 10.05
C ALA A 8 0.75 58.35 9.87
N SER A 9 0.94 57.64 10.96
CA SER A 9 1.38 56.24 10.93
C SER A 9 0.21 55.38 10.42
N VAL A 10 0.27 55.01 9.16
CA VAL A 10 -0.63 53.99 8.60
C VAL A 10 -0.23 52.64 9.16
N LEU A 11 -0.92 52.20 10.21
CA LEU A 11 -0.87 50.86 10.68
C LEU A 11 -1.58 49.98 9.66
N ALA A 12 -0.81 49.39 8.73
CA ALA A 12 -1.30 48.34 7.84
C ALA A 12 -1.58 47.10 8.70
N LEU A 13 -2.82 46.96 9.13
CA LEU A 13 -3.32 45.68 9.68
C LEU A 13 -3.28 44.67 8.52
N ALA A 14 -2.22 43.89 8.47
CA ALA A 14 -2.20 42.67 7.67
C ALA A 14 -3.25 41.73 8.28
N ALA A 15 -4.49 41.83 7.85
CA ALA A 15 -5.49 40.82 8.05
C ALA A 15 -4.99 39.58 7.28
N THR A 16 -4.28 38.70 7.96
CA THR A 16 -4.07 37.33 7.50
C THR A 16 -5.47 36.74 7.44
N ALA A 17 -6.04 36.75 6.24
CA ALA A 17 -7.21 35.95 5.94
C ALA A 17 -6.78 34.49 6.19
N ALA A 18 -7.09 34.00 7.38
CA ALA A 18 -7.09 32.56 7.64
C ALA A 18 -8.14 32.01 6.69
N LEU A 19 -7.70 31.53 5.54
CA LEU A 19 -8.55 30.71 4.69
C LEU A 19 -9.02 29.57 5.58
N PRO A 20 -10.34 29.31 5.68
CA PRO A 20 -10.80 28.14 6.39
C PRO A 20 -10.08 26.96 5.75
N ALA A 21 -9.27 26.25 6.54
CA ALA A 21 -8.79 24.96 6.14
C ALA A 21 -10.06 24.09 6.10
N PHE A 22 -10.60 23.88 4.91
CA PHE A 22 -11.63 22.89 4.69
C PHE A 22 -10.94 21.55 4.91
N ALA A 23 -11.05 21.03 6.14
CA ALA A 23 -10.71 19.65 6.38
C ALA A 23 -11.59 18.81 5.43
N ARG A 24 -10.99 17.93 4.66
CA ARG A 24 -11.72 16.99 3.83
C ARG A 24 -12.58 16.11 4.73
N ASP A 25 -13.89 16.15 4.54
CA ASP A 25 -14.85 15.41 5.37
C ASP A 25 -14.86 13.91 5.04
N GLN A 26 -14.19 13.47 3.98
CA GLN A 26 -14.25 12.11 3.48
C GLN A 26 -12.86 11.46 3.49
N ILE A 27 -12.74 10.32 4.17
CA ILE A 27 -11.51 9.52 4.25
C ILE A 27 -11.20 8.91 2.88
N GLN A 28 -9.94 9.02 2.46
CA GLN A 28 -9.42 8.43 1.21
C GLN A 28 -8.52 7.23 1.53
N VAL A 29 -8.89 6.08 0.99
CA VAL A 29 -8.20 4.81 1.19
C VAL A 29 -7.75 4.26 -0.16
N THR A 30 -6.50 3.84 -0.28
CA THR A 30 -6.02 3.20 -1.52
C THR A 30 -5.04 2.08 -1.21
N GLY A 31 -4.82 1.17 -2.15
CA GLY A 31 -3.77 0.18 -2.03
C GLY A 31 -4.13 -1.23 -2.49
N SER A 32 -3.87 -2.21 -1.65
CA SER A 32 -3.96 -3.63 -1.93
C SER A 32 -5.28 -4.07 -2.54
N SER A 33 -5.23 -4.73 -3.69
CA SER A 33 -6.39 -5.39 -4.28
C SER A 33 -6.91 -6.58 -3.47
N THR A 34 -6.05 -7.24 -2.70
CA THR A 34 -6.44 -8.28 -1.75
C THR A 34 -7.30 -7.74 -0.62
N VAL A 35 -6.95 -6.56 -0.10
CA VAL A 35 -7.66 -5.92 1.02
C VAL A 35 -8.89 -5.14 0.55
N LEU A 36 -8.92 -4.73 -0.71
CA LEU A 36 -9.97 -3.88 -1.29
C LEU A 36 -11.40 -4.34 -0.95
N PRO A 37 -11.81 -5.61 -1.17
CA PRO A 37 -13.19 -6.01 -0.89
C PRO A 37 -13.57 -5.89 0.59
N TYR A 38 -12.64 -6.15 1.49
CA TYR A 38 -12.87 -6.02 2.94
C TYR A 38 -12.95 -4.54 3.35
N ALA A 39 -12.05 -3.72 2.84
CA ALA A 39 -12.05 -2.29 3.12
C ALA A 39 -13.31 -1.59 2.58
N THR A 40 -13.84 -2.03 1.43
CA THR A 40 -15.10 -1.53 0.88
C THR A 40 -16.28 -1.81 1.81
N ILE A 41 -16.40 -3.05 2.30
CA ILE A 41 -17.47 -3.42 3.24
C ILE A 41 -17.37 -2.60 4.54
N VAL A 42 -16.15 -2.39 5.04
CA VAL A 42 -15.94 -1.57 6.26
C VAL A 42 -16.30 -0.10 6.00
N ALA A 43 -15.94 0.44 4.83
CA ALA A 43 -16.26 1.81 4.45
C ALA A 43 -17.78 2.04 4.31
N GLU A 44 -18.49 1.11 3.70
CA GLU A 44 -19.95 1.13 3.60
C GLU A 44 -20.59 1.09 5.00
N ALA A 45 -20.18 0.12 5.83
CA ALA A 45 -20.68 0.01 7.20
C ALA A 45 -20.34 1.24 8.06
N PHE A 46 -19.21 1.90 7.82
CA PHE A 46 -18.86 3.15 8.50
C PHE A 46 -19.86 4.26 8.15
N GLY A 47 -20.15 4.47 6.86
CA GLY A 47 -21.10 5.48 6.43
C GLY A 47 -22.55 5.20 6.89
N GLU A 48 -22.92 3.90 7.07
CA GLU A 48 -24.24 3.53 7.56
C GLU A 48 -24.41 3.70 9.09
N ASN A 49 -23.34 3.51 9.85
CA ASN A 49 -23.41 3.49 11.32
C ASN A 49 -22.95 4.79 11.98
N PHE A 50 -22.31 5.68 11.25
CA PHE A 50 -21.79 6.95 11.77
C PHE A 50 -22.28 8.11 10.89
N ASP A 51 -22.41 9.27 11.48
CA ASP A 51 -22.84 10.50 10.77
C ASP A 51 -21.67 11.16 10.04
N PHE A 52 -20.99 10.37 9.19
CA PHE A 52 -19.88 10.79 8.35
C PHE A 52 -20.02 10.23 6.93
N PRO A 53 -19.50 10.91 5.91
CA PRO A 53 -19.44 10.36 4.56
C PRO A 53 -18.69 9.02 4.52
N SER A 54 -19.20 8.06 3.76
CA SER A 54 -18.52 6.78 3.55
C SER A 54 -17.12 7.02 2.97
N PRO A 55 -16.06 6.39 3.52
CA PRO A 55 -14.72 6.47 2.94
C PRO A 55 -14.69 6.05 1.46
N VAL A 56 -13.89 6.73 0.66
CA VAL A 56 -13.60 6.30 -0.72
C VAL A 56 -12.50 5.25 -0.67
N VAL A 57 -12.74 4.07 -1.25
CA VAL A 57 -11.76 2.98 -1.27
C VAL A 57 -11.40 2.63 -2.70
N GLU A 58 -10.12 2.77 -3.03
CA GLU A 58 -9.58 2.48 -4.36
C GLU A 58 -8.55 1.34 -4.31
N GLY A 59 -8.55 0.50 -5.35
CA GLY A 59 -7.50 -0.47 -5.59
C GLY A 59 -6.30 0.16 -6.32
N GLY A 60 -5.19 -0.58 -6.40
CA GLY A 60 -4.00 -0.13 -7.14
C GLY A 60 -2.75 -0.92 -6.75
N GLY A 61 -2.89 -1.85 -5.81
CA GLY A 61 -1.81 -2.65 -5.26
C GLY A 61 -1.11 -2.00 -4.06
N SER A 62 -0.59 -2.83 -3.17
CA SER A 62 0.03 -2.42 -1.90
C SER A 62 1.15 -1.40 -2.08
N GLY A 63 2.02 -1.59 -3.07
CA GLY A 63 3.14 -0.68 -3.33
C GLY A 63 2.69 0.70 -3.79
N ALA A 64 1.67 0.78 -4.65
CA ALA A 64 1.11 2.04 -5.10
C ALA A 64 0.42 2.78 -3.95
N GLY A 65 -0.34 2.06 -3.10
CA GLY A 65 -0.98 2.63 -1.93
C GLY A 65 0.03 3.24 -0.95
N ARG A 66 1.10 2.50 -0.60
CA ARG A 66 2.16 3.02 0.26
C ARG A 66 2.85 4.26 -0.32
N LYS A 67 3.12 4.27 -1.63
CA LYS A 67 3.69 5.46 -2.30
C LYS A 67 2.78 6.66 -2.18
N LYS A 68 1.47 6.49 -2.44
CA LYS A 68 0.48 7.58 -2.32
C LYS A 68 0.38 8.08 -0.88
N LEU A 69 0.41 7.21 0.13
CA LEU A 69 0.44 7.62 1.53
C LEU A 69 1.68 8.47 1.83
N CYS A 70 2.82 8.16 1.22
CA CYS A 70 4.07 8.88 1.40
C CYS A 70 4.24 10.11 0.48
N GLU A 71 3.21 10.55 -0.25
CA GLU A 71 3.25 11.78 -1.05
C GLU A 71 3.19 13.05 -0.19
N GLY A 72 2.74 12.94 1.07
CA GLY A 72 2.67 14.06 1.99
C GLY A 72 1.41 14.03 2.85
N VAL A 73 1.18 15.15 3.56
CA VAL A 73 0.00 15.36 4.39
C VAL A 73 -0.80 16.53 3.82
N GLY A 74 -2.07 16.33 3.52
CA GLY A 74 -2.92 17.39 2.97
C GLY A 74 -4.25 16.89 2.42
N GLU A 75 -5.06 17.81 1.93
CA GLU A 75 -6.41 17.53 1.44
C GLU A 75 -6.44 16.64 0.18
N THR A 76 -5.36 16.62 -0.58
CA THR A 76 -5.24 15.86 -1.84
C THR A 76 -4.50 14.53 -1.67
N THR A 77 -4.00 14.24 -0.48
CA THR A 77 -3.28 13.00 -0.18
C THR A 77 -4.22 11.96 0.44
N VAL A 78 -3.83 10.69 0.41
CA VAL A 78 -4.61 9.61 1.01
C VAL A 78 -4.38 9.54 2.54
N ASP A 79 -5.39 9.12 3.28
CA ASP A 79 -5.33 8.98 4.73
C ASP A 79 -4.89 7.59 5.16
N ILE A 80 -5.26 6.57 4.37
CA ILE A 80 -5.01 5.17 4.68
C ILE A 80 -4.48 4.44 3.45
N ALA A 81 -3.41 3.69 3.62
CA ALA A 81 -2.92 2.75 2.62
C ALA A 81 -3.23 1.31 3.04
N ASN A 82 -4.02 0.62 2.25
CA ASN A 82 -4.23 -0.82 2.40
C ASN A 82 -3.03 -1.59 1.86
N SER A 83 -2.56 -2.58 2.60
CA SER A 83 -1.43 -3.40 2.18
C SER A 83 -1.61 -4.87 2.57
N SER A 84 -1.22 -5.78 1.68
CA SER A 84 -1.11 -7.22 1.95
C SER A 84 0.27 -7.63 2.49
N SER A 85 1.16 -6.66 2.70
CA SER A 85 2.48 -6.87 3.28
C SER A 85 2.85 -5.72 4.21
N ARG A 86 3.79 -5.94 5.10
CA ARG A 86 4.31 -4.88 5.97
C ARG A 86 4.92 -3.73 5.15
N ILE A 87 4.85 -2.55 5.73
CA ILE A 87 5.58 -1.39 5.20
C ILE A 87 7.09 -1.65 5.28
N SER A 88 7.81 -1.31 4.23
CA SER A 88 9.27 -1.45 4.20
C SER A 88 9.98 -0.25 4.84
N GLN A 89 11.23 -0.42 5.24
CA GLN A 89 12.03 0.69 5.74
C GLN A 89 12.18 1.80 4.68
N SER A 90 12.35 1.43 3.42
CA SER A 90 12.44 2.40 2.32
C SER A 90 11.15 3.20 2.11
N ASP A 91 9.97 2.60 2.35
CA ASP A 91 8.71 3.33 2.32
C ASP A 91 8.61 4.30 3.51
N ILE A 92 9.03 3.89 4.71
CA ILE A 92 9.07 4.74 5.90
C ILE A 92 9.99 5.95 5.68
N ASP A 93 11.17 5.72 5.12
CA ASP A 93 12.14 6.79 4.82
C ASP A 93 11.59 7.78 3.79
N LEU A 94 10.88 7.28 2.76
CA LEU A 94 10.19 8.11 1.77
C LEU A 94 9.08 8.95 2.40
N CYS A 95 8.26 8.35 3.25
CA CYS A 95 7.22 9.05 4.00
C CYS A 95 7.81 10.19 4.85
N ALA A 96 8.84 9.89 5.61
CA ALA A 96 9.53 10.88 6.46
C ALA A 96 10.11 12.03 5.64
N ALA A 97 10.73 11.75 4.49
CA ALA A 97 11.27 12.76 3.58
C ALA A 97 10.19 13.72 3.05
N ASN A 98 8.95 13.26 2.93
CA ASN A 98 7.81 14.03 2.46
C ASN A 98 6.92 14.60 3.60
N GLY A 99 7.41 14.56 4.84
CA GLY A 99 6.73 15.15 6.00
C GLY A 99 5.62 14.27 6.62
N VAL A 100 5.49 13.02 6.18
CA VAL A 100 4.63 12.03 6.83
C VAL A 100 5.42 11.40 7.97
N GLY A 101 5.20 11.90 9.19
CA GLY A 101 6.03 11.58 10.37
C GLY A 101 5.74 10.21 10.96
N GLU A 102 4.64 10.07 11.66
CA GLU A 102 4.29 8.83 12.35
C GLU A 102 3.34 7.99 11.48
N ILE A 103 3.71 6.71 11.27
CA ILE A 103 2.89 5.75 10.54
C ILE A 103 2.47 4.66 11.52
N MET A 104 1.15 4.45 11.63
CA MET A 104 0.59 3.36 12.39
C MET A 104 0.26 2.19 11.46
N GLU A 105 0.84 1.03 11.70
CA GLU A 105 0.48 -0.20 10.98
C GLU A 105 -0.47 -1.05 11.82
N ILE A 106 -1.68 -1.27 11.32
CA ILE A 106 -2.70 -2.09 11.98
C ILE A 106 -2.88 -3.37 11.19
N ARG A 107 -2.62 -4.51 11.82
CA ARG A 107 -2.87 -5.82 11.23
C ARG A 107 -4.33 -6.22 11.43
N ILE A 108 -5.07 -6.35 10.34
CA ILE A 108 -6.50 -6.69 10.34
C ILE A 108 -6.77 -8.19 10.10
N GLY A 109 -5.79 -8.93 9.60
CA GLY A 109 -5.95 -10.35 9.31
C GLY A 109 -4.70 -10.97 8.67
N TYR A 110 -4.86 -12.21 8.22
CA TYR A 110 -3.88 -12.96 7.46
C TYR A 110 -4.50 -13.39 6.14
N ASP A 111 -3.70 -13.37 5.08
CA ASP A 111 -4.03 -13.91 3.78
C ASP A 111 -3.17 -15.14 3.50
N GLY A 112 -3.65 -16.04 2.64
CA GLY A 112 -2.95 -17.25 2.26
C GLY A 112 -2.91 -17.40 0.74
N ILE A 113 -1.75 -17.79 0.21
CA ILE A 113 -1.61 -18.18 -1.18
C ILE A 113 -1.81 -19.69 -1.26
N VAL A 114 -2.65 -20.11 -2.19
CA VAL A 114 -2.90 -21.53 -2.47
C VAL A 114 -2.57 -21.85 -3.92
N PHE A 115 -2.08 -23.04 -4.16
CA PHE A 115 -1.98 -23.62 -5.49
C PHE A 115 -3.19 -24.51 -5.72
N ALA A 116 -3.89 -24.30 -6.81
CA ALA A 116 -5.09 -25.04 -7.14
C ALA A 116 -4.92 -25.75 -8.50
N SER A 117 -5.36 -26.98 -8.59
CA SER A 117 -5.45 -27.75 -9.82
C SER A 117 -6.89 -28.24 -10.05
N ALA A 118 -7.18 -28.77 -11.23
CA ALA A 118 -8.45 -29.44 -11.46
C ALA A 118 -8.62 -30.63 -10.52
N VAL A 119 -9.85 -30.91 -10.08
CA VAL A 119 -10.16 -32.02 -9.14
C VAL A 119 -9.69 -33.39 -9.71
N ALA A 120 -9.69 -33.53 -11.02
CA ALA A 120 -9.19 -34.75 -11.69
C ALA A 120 -7.69 -34.65 -12.08
N GLY A 121 -7.01 -33.56 -11.69
CA GLY A 121 -5.57 -33.38 -11.96
C GLY A 121 -4.70 -34.23 -11.04
N ALA A 122 -3.40 -34.19 -11.27
CA ALA A 122 -2.45 -34.85 -10.41
C ALA A 122 -2.36 -34.15 -9.04
N ASP A 123 -2.15 -34.93 -8.00
CA ASP A 123 -1.86 -34.37 -6.65
C ASP A 123 -0.41 -33.88 -6.60
N PHE A 124 -0.26 -32.65 -6.13
CA PHE A 124 1.03 -32.00 -5.93
C PHE A 124 1.29 -31.76 -4.44
N ALA A 125 2.28 -32.42 -3.89
CA ALA A 125 2.78 -32.15 -2.53
C ALA A 125 3.98 -31.21 -2.62
N LEU A 126 3.73 -29.93 -2.93
CA LEU A 126 4.77 -28.92 -3.16
C LEU A 126 5.36 -28.41 -1.85
N THR A 127 6.67 -28.30 -1.81
CA THR A 127 7.39 -27.53 -0.80
C THR A 127 7.70 -26.13 -1.33
N PRO A 128 7.99 -25.13 -0.46
CA PRO A 128 8.48 -23.83 -0.91
C PRO A 128 9.72 -23.90 -1.79
N ALA A 129 10.61 -24.90 -1.56
CA ALA A 129 11.80 -25.12 -2.37
C ALA A 129 11.44 -25.60 -3.79
N ASP A 130 10.45 -26.47 -3.94
CA ASP A 130 9.98 -26.93 -5.25
C ASP A 130 9.42 -25.76 -6.05
N VAL A 131 8.60 -24.91 -5.43
CA VAL A 131 8.05 -23.71 -6.06
C VAL A 131 9.16 -22.74 -6.48
N TYR A 132 10.13 -22.50 -5.60
CA TYR A 132 11.27 -21.66 -5.93
C TYR A 132 12.06 -22.20 -7.12
N ASN A 133 12.41 -23.49 -7.10
CA ASN A 133 13.18 -24.14 -8.16
C ASN A 133 12.42 -24.23 -9.48
N ALA A 134 11.09 -24.25 -9.46
CA ALA A 134 10.27 -24.22 -10.67
C ALA A 134 10.24 -22.83 -11.31
N LEU A 135 10.16 -21.76 -10.51
CA LEU A 135 9.91 -20.40 -10.99
C LEU A 135 11.18 -19.55 -11.14
N ALA A 136 12.27 -19.92 -10.48
CA ALA A 136 13.50 -19.14 -10.51
C ALA A 136 14.17 -19.19 -11.90
N ALA A 137 14.60 -18.06 -12.42
CA ALA A 137 15.37 -17.99 -13.66
C ALA A 137 16.71 -18.72 -13.56
N LYS A 138 17.28 -18.79 -12.35
CA LYS A 138 18.53 -19.51 -12.05
C LYS A 138 18.36 -20.34 -10.79
N THR A 139 18.94 -21.53 -10.80
CA THR A 139 18.99 -22.44 -9.66
C THR A 139 20.42 -22.76 -9.27
N VAL A 140 20.63 -23.24 -8.05
CA VAL A 140 21.97 -23.67 -7.58
C VAL A 140 22.17 -25.13 -7.97
N LYS A 141 23.18 -25.41 -8.79
CA LYS A 141 23.61 -26.78 -9.12
C LYS A 141 25.11 -26.87 -8.86
N ASP A 142 25.50 -27.85 -8.06
CA ASP A 142 26.91 -28.10 -7.67
C ASP A 142 27.62 -26.84 -7.10
N GLY A 143 26.87 -26.02 -6.35
CA GLY A 143 27.39 -24.80 -5.72
C GLY A 143 27.47 -23.59 -6.64
N ALA A 144 27.07 -23.70 -7.91
CA ALA A 144 27.05 -22.60 -8.88
C ALA A 144 25.62 -22.22 -9.28
N LEU A 145 25.38 -20.91 -9.54
CA LEU A 145 24.16 -20.45 -10.14
C LEU A 145 24.16 -20.75 -11.64
N VAL A 146 23.24 -21.60 -12.09
CA VAL A 146 23.03 -21.95 -13.51
C VAL A 146 21.64 -21.54 -13.95
N ASP A 147 21.44 -21.37 -15.25
CA ASP A 147 20.12 -21.11 -15.81
C ASP A 147 19.20 -22.29 -15.53
N ASN A 148 17.97 -22.01 -15.12
CA ASN A 148 16.98 -23.03 -14.87
C ASN A 148 16.45 -23.56 -16.22
N ALA A 149 16.63 -24.84 -16.44
CA ALA A 149 16.20 -25.54 -17.64
C ALA A 149 15.04 -26.51 -17.39
N ALA A 150 14.51 -26.54 -16.17
CA ALA A 150 13.41 -27.42 -15.82
C ALA A 150 12.14 -27.02 -16.60
N ALA A 151 11.57 -27.95 -17.35
CA ALA A 151 10.34 -27.79 -18.10
C ALA A 151 9.16 -28.56 -17.47
N GLN A 152 9.45 -29.50 -16.58
CA GLN A 152 8.43 -30.30 -15.92
C GLN A 152 8.69 -30.38 -14.41
N TRP A 153 7.65 -30.57 -13.63
CA TRP A 153 7.74 -30.70 -12.18
C TRP A 153 8.63 -31.83 -11.70
N ALA A 154 8.65 -32.97 -12.42
CA ALA A 154 9.54 -34.10 -12.09
C ALA A 154 11.03 -33.79 -12.26
N GLU A 155 11.38 -32.76 -13.08
CA GLU A 155 12.76 -32.28 -13.22
C GLU A 155 13.19 -31.37 -12.07
N VAL A 156 12.21 -30.72 -11.44
CA VAL A 156 12.42 -29.92 -10.22
C VAL A 156 12.57 -30.85 -9.01
N ASN A 157 11.66 -31.82 -8.88
CA ASN A 157 11.64 -32.79 -7.82
C ASN A 157 11.08 -34.12 -8.37
N PRO A 158 11.88 -35.21 -8.39
CA PRO A 158 11.46 -36.51 -8.93
C PRO A 158 10.24 -37.14 -8.24
N ALA A 159 9.85 -36.67 -7.06
CA ALA A 159 8.64 -37.10 -6.38
C ALA A 159 7.36 -36.43 -6.92
N LEU A 160 7.48 -35.42 -7.79
CA LEU A 160 6.37 -34.73 -8.40
C LEU A 160 5.99 -35.32 -9.75
N PRO A 161 4.76 -35.09 -10.23
CA PRO A 161 4.32 -35.58 -11.54
C PRO A 161 5.17 -35.05 -12.70
N ALA A 162 5.34 -35.88 -13.74
CA ALA A 162 5.98 -35.45 -14.98
C ALA A 162 4.97 -34.67 -15.86
N GLN A 163 4.66 -33.44 -15.40
CA GLN A 163 3.73 -32.50 -16.05
C GLN A 163 4.39 -31.12 -16.11
N ASP A 164 3.98 -30.32 -17.08
CA ASP A 164 4.40 -28.92 -17.29
C ASP A 164 3.76 -28.00 -16.24
#